data_525e11ce46bf5255d53fbf49ac0b1010
#
_entry.id   525e11ce46bf5255d53fbf49ac0b1010
#
_cell.length_a   1.000
_cell.length_b   1.000
_cell.length_c   1.000
_cell.angle_alpha   90.00
_cell.angle_beta   90.00
_cell.angle_gamma   90.00
#
_symmetry.space_group_name_H-M   'P 1'
#
loop_
_entity.id
_entity.type
_entity.pdbx_description
1 polymer ?
#
loop_
_entity_poly.entity_id
_entity_poly.type
_entity_poly.pdbx_seq_one_letter_code
_entity_poly.pdbx_strand_id
1 'polypeptide(L)'
;MQKELKAPKKADRAIEKPIIKLAEFLHIKPNIFTKYFLTFAAIFLTVLIVLGTALMLFVNHYEVDENTALLKSNVSSIASTVEGTLITQDMNTTYSVEKELLCETLATVSKSINADVFVCDTEGNIILCRDKAVGTPGYGVFPACNVHDNIIINSNILSTVYQQGSIVEKTKISGTKCFVVGTPIYSDGRIIGSVFALANAGVQNFSIAVFRIFLICAFFCLIFAFIFIYYLTKKMVTPLQQMSRAAKQFAVGDFSYRVKVEGEDELADLGTAFNDMADALDVLEGSRRSFVSNVSHELKTPMTSISGFIDGILDGTIPREKQDYYLKIVSGEVKRLSRLVVSMLNMSKIESGDLEMKPSNYDISDQIIHILLTFEQKIENKNIEIRGLDEFRPTYIVADPDMIYQSIYNLVDNAVKFTNEGGYIDVRLIDSANQITLVIKNSGTGIKAEDLSRVFERFYKADKSRSLDAKGAGLGLYLVKLMVEMHGGRVSAKSESEDSAEFSITLPKQFSPVYIKKEHKKP
;
A
#
# COMPACT_ATOMS: atom_id res chain seq x y z
N MET A 1 -28.45 1.18 -4.65
CA MET A 1 -28.12 -0.03 -3.83
C MET A 1 -26.82 0.24 -3.12
N GLN A 2 -26.91 0.86 -1.93
CA GLN A 2 -25.78 1.13 -1.03
C GLN A 2 -25.38 -0.19 -0.37
N LYS A 3 -24.20 -0.71 -0.72
CA LYS A 3 -23.56 -1.75 0.08
C LYS A 3 -22.82 -1.06 1.23
N GLU A 4 -23.37 -1.20 2.44
CA GLU A 4 -22.73 -0.85 3.69
C GLU A 4 -21.32 -1.42 3.75
N LEU A 5 -20.34 -0.54 3.91
CA LEU A 5 -19.00 -0.90 4.39
C LEU A 5 -19.18 -1.55 5.77
N LYS A 6 -19.01 -2.87 5.86
CA LYS A 6 -19.04 -3.59 7.14
C LYS A 6 -18.01 -2.98 8.07
N ALA A 7 -18.48 -2.49 9.21
CA ALA A 7 -17.64 -2.02 10.30
C ALA A 7 -16.59 -3.09 10.68
N PRO A 8 -15.36 -2.70 11.04
CA PRO A 8 -14.29 -3.64 11.40
C PRO A 8 -14.75 -4.57 12.53
N LYS A 9 -14.38 -5.86 12.39
CA LYS A 9 -14.78 -6.94 13.33
C LYS A 9 -14.38 -6.57 14.76
N LYS A 10 -15.20 -6.98 15.74
CA LYS A 10 -15.01 -6.73 17.20
C LYS A 10 -13.60 -7.03 17.73
N ALA A 11 -12.85 -7.94 17.11
CA ALA A 11 -11.47 -8.29 17.48
C ALA A 11 -10.47 -7.13 17.26
N ASP A 12 -10.60 -6.35 16.16
CA ASP A 12 -9.69 -5.23 15.88
C ASP A 12 -9.84 -4.11 16.91
N ARG A 13 -11.07 -3.88 17.41
CA ARG A 13 -11.35 -2.86 18.44
C ARG A 13 -10.79 -3.23 19.83
N ALA A 14 -10.59 -4.51 20.11
CA ALA A 14 -10.07 -4.96 21.41
C ALA A 14 -8.57 -4.68 21.57
N ILE A 15 -7.81 -4.77 20.48
CA ILE A 15 -6.37 -4.49 20.45
C ILE A 15 -6.09 -2.98 20.29
N GLU A 16 -6.94 -2.26 19.56
CA GLU A 16 -6.77 -0.81 19.31
C GLU A 16 -6.92 0.05 20.58
N LYS A 17 -7.88 -0.24 21.42
CA LYS A 17 -8.18 0.56 22.62
C LYS A 17 -7.01 0.70 23.61
N PRO A 18 -6.29 -0.39 23.99
CA PRO A 18 -5.16 -0.26 24.91
C PRO A 18 -3.97 0.48 24.27
N ILE A 19 -3.75 0.32 22.95
CA ILE A 19 -2.65 0.98 22.23
C ILE A 19 -2.91 2.50 22.13
N ILE A 20 -4.14 2.91 21.85
CA ILE A 20 -4.53 4.33 21.82
C ILE A 20 -4.36 4.95 23.21
N LYS A 21 -4.80 4.27 24.26
CA LYS A 21 -4.60 4.73 25.65
C LYS A 21 -3.12 4.85 26.03
N LEU A 22 -2.28 3.92 25.57
CA LEU A 22 -0.85 3.97 25.81
C LEU A 22 -0.21 5.15 25.07
N ALA A 23 -0.61 5.41 23.82
CA ALA A 23 -0.16 6.58 23.05
C ALA A 23 -0.60 7.90 23.69
N GLU A 24 -1.83 7.99 24.19
CA GLU A 24 -2.34 9.14 24.95
C GLU A 24 -1.56 9.35 26.25
N PHE A 25 -1.26 8.27 27.00
CA PHE A 25 -0.44 8.32 28.21
C PHE A 25 0.99 8.83 27.93
N LEU A 26 1.56 8.45 26.78
CA LEU A 26 2.89 8.89 26.35
C LEU A 26 2.88 10.27 25.66
N HIS A 27 1.74 10.98 25.61
CA HIS A 27 1.57 12.29 24.93
C HIS A 27 1.99 12.25 23.43
N ILE A 28 1.90 11.09 22.79
CA ILE A 28 2.25 10.90 21.37
C ILE A 28 0.97 11.03 20.54
N LYS A 29 0.93 11.96 19.58
CA LYS A 29 -0.22 12.08 18.67
C LYS A 29 -0.45 10.76 17.93
N PRO A 30 -1.65 10.16 18.01
CA PRO A 30 -1.96 8.91 17.33
C PRO A 30 -1.93 9.13 15.82
N ASN A 31 -0.87 8.66 15.18
CA ASN A 31 -0.78 8.56 13.74
C ASN A 31 -0.60 7.09 13.32
N ILE A 32 -0.70 6.80 12.03
CA ILE A 32 -0.56 5.45 11.50
C ILE A 32 0.79 4.84 11.90
N PHE A 33 1.87 5.62 11.83
CA PHE A 33 3.21 5.20 12.26
C PHE A 33 3.22 4.73 13.71
N THR A 34 2.75 5.57 14.63
CA THR A 34 2.71 5.27 16.08
C THR A 34 1.88 4.03 16.38
N LYS A 35 0.75 3.86 15.69
CA LYS A 35 -0.13 2.71 15.86
C LYS A 35 0.58 1.39 15.49
N TYR A 36 1.16 1.31 14.30
CA TYR A 36 1.87 0.10 13.85
C TYR A 36 3.12 -0.16 14.68
N PHE A 37 3.92 0.87 14.95
CA PHE A 37 5.12 0.75 15.77
C PHE A 37 4.82 0.17 17.15
N LEU A 38 3.85 0.73 17.87
CA LEU A 38 3.45 0.24 19.20
C LEU A 38 2.84 -1.17 19.14
N THR A 39 2.08 -1.49 18.10
CA THR A 39 1.51 -2.83 17.93
C THR A 39 2.61 -3.88 17.77
N PHE A 40 3.57 -3.67 16.88
CA PHE A 40 4.68 -4.58 16.67
C PHE A 40 5.59 -4.68 17.90
N ALA A 41 5.87 -3.56 18.56
CA ALA A 41 6.64 -3.53 19.79
C ALA A 41 5.96 -4.33 20.91
N ALA A 42 4.64 -4.20 21.09
CA ALA A 42 3.87 -4.95 22.07
C ALA A 42 3.86 -6.46 21.77
N ILE A 43 3.67 -6.84 20.51
CA ILE A 43 3.73 -8.26 20.10
C ILE A 43 5.10 -8.85 20.39
N PHE A 44 6.18 -8.14 20.01
CA PHE A 44 7.55 -8.61 20.23
C PHE A 44 7.86 -8.77 21.72
N LEU A 45 7.46 -7.80 22.56
CA LEU A 45 7.64 -7.87 24.01
C LEU A 45 6.89 -9.06 24.62
N THR A 46 5.66 -9.29 24.17
CA THR A 46 4.83 -10.42 24.65
C THR A 46 5.50 -11.76 24.30
N VAL A 47 5.99 -11.92 23.07
CA VAL A 47 6.69 -13.14 22.64
C VAL A 47 7.95 -13.36 23.49
N LEU A 48 8.69 -12.30 23.78
CA LEU A 48 9.92 -12.38 24.56
C LEU A 48 9.63 -12.79 26.03
N ILE A 49 8.55 -12.27 26.63
CA ILE A 49 8.11 -12.66 27.98
C ILE A 49 7.69 -14.14 27.99
N VAL A 50 6.91 -14.58 27.01
CA VAL A 50 6.47 -15.99 26.91
C VAL A 50 7.67 -16.91 26.75
N LEU A 51 8.62 -16.56 25.88
CA LEU A 51 9.83 -17.35 25.66
C LEU A 51 10.70 -17.41 26.93
N GLY A 52 10.87 -16.28 27.61
CA GLY A 52 11.63 -16.22 28.87
C GLY A 52 11.01 -17.06 29.99
N THR A 53 9.68 -17.01 30.13
CA THR A 53 8.98 -17.83 31.12
C THR A 53 9.07 -19.33 30.79
N ALA A 54 8.91 -19.72 29.52
CA ALA A 54 9.05 -21.08 29.05
C ALA A 54 10.48 -21.60 29.28
N LEU A 55 11.49 -20.80 28.96
CA LEU A 55 12.88 -21.16 29.20
C LEU A 55 13.17 -21.38 30.69
N MET A 56 12.69 -20.48 31.56
CA MET A 56 12.90 -20.62 33.00
C MET A 56 12.22 -21.88 33.57
N LEU A 57 11.00 -22.18 33.12
CA LEU A 57 10.32 -23.43 33.53
C LEU A 57 11.09 -24.65 33.08
N PHE A 58 11.57 -24.67 31.83
CA PHE A 58 12.35 -25.77 31.29
C PHE A 58 13.67 -25.98 32.03
N VAL A 59 14.44 -24.89 32.22
CA VAL A 59 15.75 -24.95 32.92
C VAL A 59 15.57 -25.41 34.36
N ASN A 60 14.56 -24.89 35.06
CA ASN A 60 14.29 -25.31 36.44
C ASN A 60 13.90 -26.78 36.53
N HIS A 61 13.11 -27.28 35.59
CA HIS A 61 12.74 -28.71 35.57
C HIS A 61 13.96 -29.59 35.24
N TYR A 62 14.74 -29.19 34.23
CA TYR A 62 15.97 -29.90 33.84
C TYR A 62 17.01 -29.95 34.98
N GLU A 63 17.24 -28.82 35.68
CA GLU A 63 18.18 -28.73 36.81
C GLU A 63 17.75 -29.68 37.97
N VAL A 64 16.46 -29.76 38.26
CA VAL A 64 15.94 -30.66 39.30
C VAL A 64 16.12 -32.10 38.89
N ASP A 65 15.76 -32.49 37.67
CA ASP A 65 15.85 -33.85 37.19
C ASP A 65 17.31 -34.35 37.13
N GLU A 66 18.21 -33.54 36.59
CA GLU A 66 19.65 -33.86 36.48
C GLU A 66 20.28 -34.02 37.86
N ASN A 67 20.05 -33.06 38.78
CA ASN A 67 20.60 -33.09 40.12
C ASN A 67 20.07 -34.31 40.92
N THR A 68 18.79 -34.63 40.79
CA THR A 68 18.23 -35.79 41.50
C THR A 68 18.73 -37.12 40.92
N ALA A 69 18.93 -37.21 39.61
CA ALA A 69 19.52 -38.40 38.97
C ALA A 69 20.99 -38.61 39.40
N LEU A 70 21.80 -37.52 39.42
CA LEU A 70 23.18 -37.57 39.91
C LEU A 70 23.25 -37.98 41.40
N LEU A 71 22.42 -37.38 42.26
CA LEU A 71 22.35 -37.73 43.66
C LEU A 71 22.00 -39.21 43.83
N LYS A 72 20.98 -39.73 43.13
CA LYS A 72 20.56 -41.13 43.20
C LYS A 72 21.67 -42.08 42.76
N SER A 73 22.34 -41.79 41.66
CA SER A 73 23.45 -42.64 41.17
C SER A 73 24.62 -42.69 42.15
N ASN A 74 25.02 -41.55 42.74
CA ASN A 74 26.11 -41.50 43.71
C ASN A 74 25.75 -42.19 45.04
N VAL A 75 24.54 -41.96 45.55
CA VAL A 75 24.04 -42.61 46.76
C VAL A 75 23.99 -44.14 46.60
N SER A 76 23.53 -44.64 45.45
CA SER A 76 23.50 -46.05 45.13
C SER A 76 24.92 -46.66 45.04
N SER A 77 25.86 -45.96 44.45
CA SER A 77 27.27 -46.35 44.36
C SER A 77 27.93 -46.42 45.75
N ILE A 78 27.64 -45.46 46.62
CA ILE A 78 28.12 -45.46 47.99
C ILE A 78 27.49 -46.63 48.79
N ALA A 79 26.18 -46.86 48.64
CA ALA A 79 25.48 -47.97 49.31
C ALA A 79 26.13 -49.28 48.95
N SER A 80 26.46 -49.59 47.70
CA SER A 80 27.17 -50.79 47.28
C SER A 80 28.61 -50.85 47.80
N THR A 81 29.30 -49.74 47.93
CA THR A 81 30.65 -49.69 48.51
C THR A 81 30.60 -50.02 50.03
N VAL A 82 29.66 -49.40 50.71
CA VAL A 82 29.46 -49.63 52.16
C VAL A 82 29.03 -51.09 52.43
N GLU A 83 28.16 -51.69 51.62
CA GLU A 83 27.77 -53.07 51.65
C GLU A 83 29.00 -53.98 51.59
N GLY A 84 29.88 -53.81 50.62
CA GLY A 84 31.08 -54.61 50.48
C GLY A 84 32.06 -54.52 51.68
N THR A 85 32.08 -53.34 52.33
CA THR A 85 33.02 -53.08 53.44
C THR A 85 32.45 -53.52 54.78
N LEU A 86 31.16 -53.48 55.02
CA LEU A 86 30.49 -53.82 56.29
C LEU A 86 30.20 -55.30 56.42
N ILE A 87 30.18 -56.08 55.35
CA ILE A 87 30.01 -57.55 55.40
C ILE A 87 31.19 -58.22 56.12
N THR A 88 32.34 -57.58 56.23
CA THR A 88 33.54 -58.14 56.79
C THR A 88 33.74 -57.88 58.31
N GLN A 89 32.90 -57.00 58.94
CA GLN A 89 33.09 -56.66 60.36
C GLN A 89 31.77 -56.29 61.10
N ASP A 90 31.68 -56.69 62.41
CA ASP A 90 30.61 -56.28 63.32
C ASP A 90 30.58 -54.71 63.44
N MET A 91 29.42 -54.13 63.23
CA MET A 91 29.25 -52.67 63.17
C MET A 91 29.60 -51.91 64.44
N ASN A 92 29.78 -52.54 65.54
CA ASN A 92 29.86 -51.90 66.85
C ASN A 92 31.25 -51.86 67.52
N THR A 93 32.26 -52.37 66.91
CA THR A 93 33.60 -52.41 67.57
C THR A 93 34.74 -52.02 66.62
N THR A 94 35.53 -51.03 67.02
CA THR A 94 36.88 -50.73 66.62
C THR A 94 37.03 -49.85 65.34
N TYR A 95 37.77 -48.77 65.53
CA TYR A 95 38.34 -47.92 64.45
C TYR A 95 39.13 -48.81 63.48
N SER A 96 38.74 -48.88 62.24
CA SER A 96 39.46 -49.59 61.20
C SER A 96 39.81 -48.61 60.08
N VAL A 97 40.94 -48.87 59.40
CA VAL A 97 41.40 -48.09 58.21
C VAL A 97 40.32 -48.03 57.13
N GLU A 98 39.46 -49.09 57.09
CA GLU A 98 38.37 -49.16 56.14
C GLU A 98 37.27 -48.13 56.43
N LYS A 99 36.94 -47.81 57.68
CA LYS A 99 35.98 -46.78 58.06
C LYS A 99 36.51 -45.36 57.74
N GLU A 100 37.83 -45.18 57.94
CA GLU A 100 38.50 -43.88 57.56
C GLU A 100 38.43 -43.68 56.05
N LEU A 101 38.72 -44.73 55.27
CA LEU A 101 38.62 -44.65 53.79
C LEU A 101 37.17 -44.39 53.34
N LEU A 102 36.20 -44.98 54.00
CA LEU A 102 34.77 -44.69 53.70
C LEU A 102 34.42 -43.21 53.99
N CYS A 103 34.87 -42.70 55.13
CA CYS A 103 34.65 -41.28 55.45
C CYS A 103 35.30 -40.30 54.45
N GLU A 104 36.52 -40.59 53.95
CA GLU A 104 37.19 -39.85 52.89
C GLU A 104 36.43 -39.96 51.58
N THR A 105 35.88 -41.15 51.28
CA THR A 105 35.05 -41.35 50.10
C THR A 105 33.75 -40.53 50.21
N LEU A 106 33.06 -40.57 51.38
CA LEU A 106 31.90 -39.72 51.64
C LEU A 106 32.22 -38.24 51.51
N ALA A 107 33.38 -37.78 52.03
CA ALA A 107 33.80 -36.39 51.93
C ALA A 107 34.05 -35.97 50.47
N THR A 108 34.70 -36.85 49.68
CA THR A 108 35.02 -36.60 48.27
C THR A 108 33.72 -36.51 47.44
N VAL A 109 32.83 -37.48 47.64
CA VAL A 109 31.54 -37.49 46.91
C VAL A 109 30.68 -36.31 47.36
N SER A 110 30.57 -36.04 48.67
CA SER A 110 29.82 -34.88 49.19
C SER A 110 30.29 -33.57 48.52
N LYS A 111 31.59 -33.37 48.36
CA LYS A 111 32.17 -32.21 47.71
C LYS A 111 31.87 -32.19 46.19
N SER A 112 31.94 -33.37 45.56
CA SER A 112 31.71 -33.50 44.10
C SER A 112 30.27 -33.20 43.71
N ILE A 113 29.29 -33.68 44.48
CA ILE A 113 27.88 -33.49 44.20
C ILE A 113 27.23 -32.31 44.93
N ASN A 114 28.03 -31.57 45.68
CA ASN A 114 27.60 -30.45 46.52
C ASN A 114 26.39 -30.79 47.42
N ALA A 115 26.44 -31.96 48.03
CA ALA A 115 25.42 -32.51 48.92
C ALA A 115 26.07 -33.13 50.17
N ASP A 116 25.39 -33.10 51.30
CA ASP A 116 25.85 -33.82 52.50
C ASP A 116 25.46 -35.28 52.38
N VAL A 117 26.47 -36.15 52.35
CA VAL A 117 26.28 -37.59 52.25
C VAL A 117 26.69 -38.27 53.57
N PHE A 118 25.82 -39.14 54.09
CA PHE A 118 26.03 -39.85 55.33
C PHE A 118 25.33 -41.20 55.32
N VAL A 119 25.77 -42.05 56.21
CA VAL A 119 25.22 -43.39 56.42
C VAL A 119 24.48 -43.45 57.77
N CYS A 120 23.25 -44.02 57.77
CA CYS A 120 22.42 -44.19 58.95
C CYS A 120 22.25 -45.70 59.28
N ASP A 121 21.99 -45.97 60.56
CA ASP A 121 21.48 -47.24 61.00
C ASP A 121 20.01 -47.44 60.64
N THR A 122 19.42 -48.57 61.07
CA THR A 122 18.02 -48.91 60.84
C THR A 122 17.03 -48.00 61.60
N GLU A 123 17.50 -47.27 62.61
CA GLU A 123 16.71 -46.33 63.43
C GLU A 123 16.81 -44.89 62.90
N GLY A 124 17.68 -44.65 61.94
CA GLY A 124 17.88 -43.31 61.35
C GLY A 124 18.96 -42.44 62.01
N ASN A 125 19.75 -43.06 62.92
CA ASN A 125 20.88 -42.39 63.55
C ASN A 125 22.09 -42.42 62.63
N ILE A 126 22.81 -41.31 62.52
CA ILE A 126 23.95 -41.19 61.61
C ILE A 126 25.17 -41.89 62.18
N ILE A 127 25.63 -42.90 61.47
CA ILE A 127 26.77 -43.74 61.85
C ILE A 127 28.07 -43.25 61.27
N LEU A 128 28.06 -42.83 59.97
CA LEU A 128 29.24 -42.37 59.24
C LEU A 128 28.87 -41.11 58.42
N CYS A 129 29.74 -40.14 58.45
CA CYS A 129 29.63 -38.95 57.63
C CYS A 129 31.04 -38.38 57.31
N ARG A 130 31.12 -37.41 56.44
CA ARG A 130 32.39 -36.77 56.05
C ARG A 130 33.17 -36.17 57.21
N ASP A 131 32.49 -35.72 58.26
CA ASP A 131 33.07 -35.01 59.40
C ASP A 131 33.47 -35.92 60.54
N LYS A 132 33.02 -37.16 60.56
CA LYS A 132 33.40 -38.22 61.58
C LYS A 132 34.77 -38.88 61.33
N ALA A 133 35.43 -38.57 60.22
CA ALA A 133 36.78 -39.08 59.86
C ALA A 133 37.91 -38.38 60.61
N VAL A 134 37.65 -37.26 61.28
CA VAL A 134 38.69 -36.47 61.95
C VAL A 134 38.79 -36.85 63.41
N GLY A 135 39.24 -38.06 63.65
CA GLY A 135 39.57 -38.51 65.00
C GLY A 135 41.03 -38.95 65.08
N THR A 136 41.74 -38.58 66.12
CA THR A 136 43.13 -39.03 66.39
C THR A 136 43.22 -40.53 66.41
N PRO A 137 44.15 -41.18 65.68
CA PRO A 137 44.33 -42.61 65.68
C PRO A 137 44.67 -43.05 67.08
N GLY A 138 43.88 -43.97 67.69
CA GLY A 138 44.30 -44.67 68.91
C GLY A 138 43.28 -44.80 70.03
N TYR A 139 42.14 -44.18 70.01
CA TYR A 139 41.09 -44.38 71.03
C TYR A 139 39.72 -44.62 70.38
N GLY A 140 39.19 -45.76 70.68
CA GLY A 140 38.00 -46.41 70.12
C GLY A 140 36.65 -45.71 70.33
N VAL A 141 36.60 -44.40 70.37
CA VAL A 141 35.33 -43.66 70.43
C VAL A 141 35.36 -42.63 69.27
N PHE A 142 34.47 -42.77 68.34
CA PHE A 142 34.29 -41.79 67.33
C PHE A 142 33.84 -40.46 67.96
N PRO A 143 34.50 -39.30 67.69
CA PRO A 143 33.97 -38.06 68.18
C PRO A 143 32.56 -37.82 67.58
N ALA A 144 31.66 -37.32 68.41
CA ALA A 144 30.35 -36.86 67.93
C ALA A 144 30.49 -35.90 66.77
N CYS A 145 29.68 -36.10 65.78
CA CYS A 145 29.67 -35.14 64.62
C CYS A 145 28.84 -33.89 65.00
N ASN A 146 29.48 -32.82 65.28
CA ASN A 146 28.81 -31.57 65.68
C ASN A 146 27.85 -31.00 64.62
N VAL A 147 28.00 -31.43 63.36
CA VAL A 147 27.16 -30.93 62.22
C VAL A 147 25.87 -31.74 62.07
N HIS A 148 25.96 -33.08 62.32
CA HIS A 148 24.84 -34.00 62.03
C HIS A 148 24.15 -34.54 63.27
N ASP A 149 24.65 -34.27 64.49
CA ASP A 149 24.07 -34.85 65.75
C ASP A 149 22.61 -34.48 66.01
N ASN A 150 22.12 -33.40 65.37
CA ASN A 150 20.71 -32.99 65.47
C ASN A 150 19.89 -33.35 64.23
N ILE A 151 20.44 -34.08 63.26
CA ILE A 151 19.73 -34.54 62.09
C ILE A 151 19.21 -35.94 62.35
N ILE A 152 17.91 -36.04 62.57
CA ILE A 152 17.21 -37.32 62.67
C ILE A 152 16.39 -37.48 61.39
N ILE A 153 16.66 -38.57 60.65
CA ILE A 153 15.86 -38.88 59.46
C ILE A 153 14.49 -39.32 59.89
N ASN A 154 13.45 -38.71 59.42
CA ASN A 154 12.06 -38.96 59.76
C ASN A 154 11.75 -40.44 59.45
N SER A 155 11.09 -41.14 60.41
CA SER A 155 10.67 -42.56 60.30
C SER A 155 9.85 -42.80 59.00
N ASN A 156 9.09 -41.82 58.52
CA ASN A 156 8.34 -41.95 57.27
C ASN A 156 9.28 -42.04 56.05
N ILE A 157 10.38 -41.26 56.02
CA ILE A 157 11.39 -41.31 54.96
C ILE A 157 12.10 -42.66 54.98
N LEU A 158 12.50 -43.16 56.16
CA LEU A 158 13.12 -44.48 56.35
C LEU A 158 12.22 -45.61 55.86
N SER A 159 10.95 -45.60 56.28
CA SER A 159 10.00 -46.62 55.85
C SER A 159 9.80 -46.63 54.34
N THR A 160 9.80 -45.47 53.72
CA THR A 160 9.67 -45.39 52.26
C THR A 160 10.93 -45.89 51.55
N VAL A 161 12.14 -45.59 52.05
CA VAL A 161 13.40 -46.12 51.52
C VAL A 161 13.42 -47.64 51.60
N TYR A 162 12.96 -48.19 52.69
CA TYR A 162 12.97 -49.63 52.90
C TYR A 162 11.91 -50.38 52.07
N GLN A 163 10.78 -49.72 51.76
CA GLN A 163 9.73 -50.32 50.93
C GLN A 163 9.98 -50.19 49.44
N GLN A 164 10.52 -49.07 49.00
CA GLN A 164 10.67 -48.74 47.58
C GLN A 164 12.09 -48.92 47.03
N GLY A 165 13.08 -49.25 47.91
CA GLY A 165 14.48 -49.46 47.54
C GLY A 165 15.27 -48.17 47.26
N SER A 166 14.64 -47.05 47.01
CA SER A 166 15.28 -45.69 46.92
C SER A 166 14.21 -44.63 46.91
N ILE A 167 14.50 -43.48 47.51
CA ILE A 167 13.59 -42.35 47.56
C ILE A 167 14.29 -41.08 47.05
N VAL A 168 13.53 -40.19 46.39
CA VAL A 168 13.88 -38.82 46.10
C VAL A 168 12.72 -37.94 46.58
N GLU A 169 12.93 -37.18 47.63
CA GLU A 169 11.91 -36.34 48.22
C GLU A 169 12.42 -34.93 48.50
N LYS A 170 11.56 -33.95 48.31
CA LYS A 170 11.83 -32.55 48.69
C LYS A 170 11.20 -32.26 50.05
N THR A 171 12.02 -32.13 51.06
CA THR A 171 11.56 -31.92 52.44
C THR A 171 12.32 -30.77 53.11
N LYS A 172 11.91 -30.45 54.34
CA LYS A 172 12.66 -29.50 55.18
C LYS A 172 13.37 -30.27 56.30
N ILE A 173 14.68 -30.13 56.33
CA ILE A 173 15.50 -30.66 57.43
C ILE A 173 16.15 -29.47 58.12
N SER A 174 16.04 -29.38 59.44
CA SER A 174 16.56 -28.26 60.25
C SER A 174 16.18 -26.86 59.69
N GLY A 175 14.95 -26.73 59.15
CA GLY A 175 14.43 -25.45 58.62
C GLY A 175 14.83 -25.11 57.16
N THR A 176 15.76 -25.87 56.58
CA THR A 176 16.23 -25.66 55.21
C THR A 176 15.52 -26.62 54.25
N LYS A 177 15.11 -26.13 53.11
CA LYS A 177 14.55 -26.97 52.03
C LYS A 177 15.65 -27.76 51.35
N CYS A 178 15.57 -29.09 51.43
CA CYS A 178 16.56 -29.99 50.85
C CYS A 178 15.91 -31.02 49.95
N PHE A 179 16.62 -31.46 48.92
CA PHE A 179 16.36 -32.74 48.28
C PHE A 179 17.02 -33.82 49.10
N VAL A 180 16.25 -34.82 49.50
CA VAL A 180 16.69 -35.99 50.23
C VAL A 180 16.66 -37.16 49.27
N VAL A 181 17.81 -37.80 49.07
CA VAL A 181 17.91 -39.05 48.33
C VAL A 181 18.40 -40.11 49.30
N GLY A 182 17.68 -41.21 49.42
CA GLY A 182 18.03 -42.32 50.30
C GLY A 182 18.05 -43.64 49.55
N THR A 183 19.00 -44.51 49.86
CA THR A 183 19.09 -45.91 49.35
C THR A 183 19.44 -46.83 50.47
N PRO A 184 18.74 -47.98 50.62
CA PRO A 184 19.03 -48.94 51.67
C PRO A 184 20.34 -49.73 51.43
N ILE A 185 21.01 -50.17 52.50
CA ILE A 185 22.19 -51.03 52.49
C ILE A 185 21.74 -52.41 52.88
N TYR A 186 22.11 -53.39 52.09
CA TYR A 186 21.77 -54.79 52.34
C TYR A 186 22.98 -55.62 52.85
N SER A 187 22.75 -56.54 53.71
CA SER A 187 23.69 -57.60 54.06
C SER A 187 22.93 -58.91 54.21
N ASP A 188 23.31 -59.94 53.48
CA ASP A 188 22.63 -61.22 53.44
C ASP A 188 21.10 -61.15 53.25
N GLY A 189 20.67 -60.19 52.42
CA GLY A 189 19.26 -59.98 52.12
C GLY A 189 18.46 -59.24 53.20
N ARG A 190 19.13 -58.77 54.28
CA ARG A 190 18.52 -57.91 55.32
C ARG A 190 19.01 -56.49 55.21
N ILE A 191 18.13 -55.53 55.50
CA ILE A 191 18.51 -54.14 55.57
C ILE A 191 19.28 -53.85 56.82
N ILE A 192 20.50 -53.36 56.71
CA ILE A 192 21.38 -53.07 57.85
C ILE A 192 21.54 -51.57 58.09
N GLY A 193 21.09 -50.73 57.18
CA GLY A 193 21.15 -49.26 57.25
C GLY A 193 20.74 -48.63 55.95
N SER A 194 21.05 -47.38 55.80
CA SER A 194 20.76 -46.61 54.58
C SER A 194 21.77 -45.50 54.36
N VAL A 195 22.05 -45.16 53.09
CA VAL A 195 22.83 -44.00 52.71
C VAL A 195 21.88 -42.89 52.31
N PHE A 196 22.13 -41.67 52.80
CA PHE A 196 21.39 -40.46 52.44
C PHE A 196 22.31 -39.41 51.86
N ALA A 197 21.78 -38.69 50.89
CA ALA A 197 22.36 -37.42 50.40
C ALA A 197 21.35 -36.28 50.59
N LEU A 198 21.80 -35.19 51.18
CA LEU A 198 21.04 -33.98 51.41
C LEU A 198 21.62 -32.86 50.52
N ALA A 199 20.91 -32.53 49.46
CA ALA A 199 21.27 -31.37 48.61
C ALA A 199 20.41 -30.16 48.92
N ASN A 200 21.02 -28.99 49.08
CA ASN A 200 20.27 -27.75 49.33
C ASN A 200 19.41 -27.38 48.11
N ALA A 201 18.11 -27.39 48.28
CA ALA A 201 17.16 -27.02 47.21
C ALA A 201 17.06 -25.49 46.91
N GLY A 202 17.80 -24.67 47.67
CA GLY A 202 17.75 -23.23 47.59
C GLY A 202 18.84 -22.56 46.69
N VAL A 203 19.87 -23.32 46.28
CA VAL A 203 21.00 -22.76 45.51
C VAL A 203 20.88 -23.20 44.05
N GLN A 204 20.04 -22.48 43.30
CA GLN A 204 19.87 -22.69 41.86
C GLN A 204 20.83 -21.77 41.07
N ASN A 205 22.13 -21.92 41.23
CA ASN A 205 23.14 -21.07 40.59
C ASN A 205 23.08 -21.16 39.06
N PHE A 206 22.75 -22.34 38.52
CA PHE A 206 22.66 -22.59 37.09
C PHE A 206 21.46 -21.83 36.48
N SER A 207 20.28 -21.98 37.06
CA SER A 207 19.06 -21.27 36.62
C SER A 207 19.27 -19.75 36.65
N ILE A 208 19.94 -19.20 37.67
CA ILE A 208 20.27 -17.75 37.77
C ILE A 208 21.24 -17.35 36.68
N ALA A 209 22.25 -18.16 36.40
CA ALA A 209 23.23 -17.84 35.32
C ALA A 209 22.56 -17.84 33.95
N VAL A 210 21.73 -18.82 33.63
CA VAL A 210 20.96 -18.87 32.38
C VAL A 210 20.01 -17.69 32.27
N PHE A 211 19.31 -17.33 33.34
CA PHE A 211 18.42 -16.18 33.36
C PHE A 211 19.18 -14.88 33.09
N ARG A 212 20.37 -14.68 33.65
CA ARG A 212 21.23 -13.52 33.41
C ARG A 212 21.63 -13.43 31.94
N ILE A 213 22.07 -14.54 31.35
CA ILE A 213 22.42 -14.60 29.93
C ILE A 213 21.20 -14.27 29.06
N PHE A 214 20.05 -14.87 29.39
CA PHE A 214 18.79 -14.57 28.68
C PHE A 214 18.45 -13.09 28.72
N LEU A 215 18.56 -12.43 29.88
CA LEU A 215 18.27 -10.98 30.00
C LEU A 215 19.21 -10.13 29.13
N ILE A 216 20.49 -10.48 29.08
CA ILE A 216 21.47 -9.77 28.23
C ILE A 216 21.10 -9.94 26.74
N CYS A 217 20.86 -11.18 26.32
CA CYS A 217 20.44 -11.45 24.93
C CYS A 217 19.11 -10.74 24.59
N ALA A 218 18.14 -10.79 25.49
CA ALA A 218 16.85 -10.14 25.34
C ALA A 218 16.98 -8.62 25.18
N PHE A 219 17.88 -7.99 25.94
CA PHE A 219 18.15 -6.56 25.85
C PHE A 219 18.68 -6.16 24.45
N PHE A 220 19.67 -6.90 23.93
CA PHE A 220 20.19 -6.64 22.58
C PHE A 220 19.16 -6.93 21.48
N CYS A 221 18.38 -8.01 21.62
CA CYS A 221 17.30 -8.33 20.69
C CYS A 221 16.23 -7.24 20.68
N LEU A 222 15.89 -6.66 21.84
CA LEU A 222 14.93 -5.56 21.95
C LEU A 222 15.43 -4.33 21.19
N ILE A 223 16.68 -3.91 21.40
CA ILE A 223 17.27 -2.76 20.70
C ILE A 223 17.20 -2.98 19.20
N PHE A 224 17.66 -4.13 18.72
CA PHE A 224 17.66 -4.46 17.31
C PHE A 224 16.25 -4.49 16.72
N ALA A 225 15.30 -5.11 17.43
CA ALA A 225 13.90 -5.15 17.01
C ALA A 225 13.28 -3.75 16.93
N PHE A 226 13.55 -2.86 17.89
CA PHE A 226 13.04 -1.48 17.85
C PHE A 226 13.59 -0.70 16.66
N ILE A 227 14.88 -0.80 16.36
CA ILE A 227 15.50 -0.16 15.20
C ILE A 227 14.86 -0.68 13.90
N PHE A 228 14.70 -1.99 13.79
CA PHE A 228 14.16 -2.64 12.61
C PHE A 228 12.67 -2.28 12.39
N ILE A 229 11.86 -2.35 13.45
CA ILE A 229 10.45 -1.96 13.40
C ILE A 229 10.30 -0.48 13.03
N TYR A 230 11.13 0.40 13.60
CA TYR A 230 11.15 1.82 13.26
C TYR A 230 11.42 2.05 11.77
N TYR A 231 12.45 1.39 11.24
CA TYR A 231 12.82 1.50 9.83
C TYR A 231 11.71 1.02 8.89
N LEU A 232 11.17 -0.19 9.14
CA LEU A 232 10.08 -0.76 8.34
C LEU A 232 8.83 0.13 8.38
N THR A 233 8.42 0.55 9.57
CA THR A 233 7.22 1.38 9.73
C THR A 233 7.39 2.72 9.02
N LYS A 234 8.57 3.33 9.11
CA LYS A 234 8.86 4.57 8.39
C LYS A 234 8.79 4.37 6.87
N LYS A 235 9.38 3.30 6.34
CA LYS A 235 9.37 2.98 4.91
C LYS A 235 7.95 2.80 4.36
N MET A 236 7.07 2.16 5.12
CA MET A 236 5.67 1.93 4.71
C MET A 236 4.77 3.16 4.89
N VAL A 237 4.93 3.91 5.98
CA VAL A 237 3.99 4.98 6.34
C VAL A 237 4.30 6.28 5.62
N THR A 238 5.56 6.57 5.31
CA THR A 238 5.95 7.84 4.67
C THR A 238 5.28 8.05 3.30
N PRO A 239 5.28 7.07 2.36
CA PRO A 239 4.58 7.22 1.08
C PRO A 239 3.08 7.46 1.24
N LEU A 240 2.42 6.74 2.15
CA LEU A 240 0.99 6.92 2.44
C LEU A 240 0.67 8.33 2.96
N GLN A 241 1.54 8.90 3.80
CA GLN A 241 1.40 10.28 4.26
C GLN A 241 1.60 11.29 3.13
N GLN A 242 2.53 11.04 2.21
CA GLN A 242 2.74 11.89 1.04
C GLN A 242 1.50 11.88 0.13
N MET A 243 0.93 10.69 -0.16
CA MET A 243 -0.32 10.55 -0.92
C MET A 243 -1.49 11.27 -0.24
N SER A 244 -1.62 11.13 1.08
CA SER A 244 -2.66 11.84 1.85
C SER A 244 -2.51 13.36 1.77
N ARG A 245 -1.27 13.89 1.78
CA ARG A 245 -1.02 15.32 1.59
C ARG A 245 -1.34 15.76 0.17
N ALA A 246 -0.89 14.99 -0.84
CA ALA A 246 -1.17 15.25 -2.23
C ALA A 246 -2.69 15.27 -2.52
N ALA A 247 -3.44 14.31 -1.98
CA ALA A 247 -4.90 14.29 -2.11
C ALA A 247 -5.58 15.55 -1.52
N LYS A 248 -5.03 16.10 -0.43
CA LYS A 248 -5.51 17.38 0.15
C LYS A 248 -5.20 18.58 -0.75
N GLN A 249 -4.05 18.59 -1.43
CA GLN A 249 -3.72 19.63 -2.42
C GLN A 249 -4.63 19.52 -3.65
N PHE A 250 -4.92 18.30 -4.11
CA PHE A 250 -5.86 18.08 -5.20
C PHE A 250 -7.27 18.59 -4.87
N ALA A 251 -7.72 18.44 -3.62
CA ALA A 251 -9.01 18.97 -3.17
C ALA A 251 -9.14 20.49 -3.26
N VAL A 252 -8.04 21.23 -3.27
CA VAL A 252 -8.01 22.69 -3.46
C VAL A 252 -7.62 23.10 -4.90
N GLY A 253 -7.50 22.10 -5.81
CA GLY A 253 -7.23 22.33 -7.23
C GLY A 253 -5.75 22.47 -7.60
N ASP A 254 -4.83 22.15 -6.70
CA ASP A 254 -3.40 22.08 -6.99
C ASP A 254 -2.99 20.66 -7.38
N PHE A 255 -2.95 20.38 -8.67
CA PHE A 255 -2.59 19.07 -9.24
C PHE A 255 -1.10 18.96 -9.59
N SER A 256 -0.28 19.97 -9.28
CA SER A 256 1.16 19.97 -9.59
C SER A 256 1.99 19.05 -8.68
N TYR A 257 1.45 18.70 -7.50
CA TYR A 257 2.15 17.87 -6.54
C TYR A 257 2.31 16.43 -7.04
N ARG A 258 3.53 15.88 -6.89
CA ARG A 258 3.82 14.47 -7.21
C ARG A 258 4.36 13.75 -6.00
N VAL A 259 3.96 12.49 -5.84
CA VAL A 259 4.47 11.59 -4.82
C VAL A 259 5.78 11.00 -5.31
N LYS A 260 6.80 10.98 -4.45
CA LYS A 260 8.05 10.31 -4.77
C LYS A 260 7.84 8.80 -4.73
N VAL A 261 8.03 8.14 -5.86
CA VAL A 261 7.94 6.69 -5.99
C VAL A 261 9.32 6.09 -5.77
N GLU A 262 9.45 5.19 -4.78
CA GLU A 262 10.68 4.48 -4.46
C GLU A 262 10.36 2.99 -4.25
N GLY A 263 11.12 2.10 -4.91
CA GLY A 263 10.93 0.65 -4.81
C GLY A 263 10.17 0.06 -6.00
N GLU A 264 9.89 -1.25 -5.89
CA GLU A 264 9.19 -2.06 -6.91
C GLU A 264 8.06 -2.87 -6.26
N ASP A 265 7.50 -2.36 -5.16
CA ASP A 265 6.42 -2.98 -4.40
C ASP A 265 5.05 -2.35 -4.73
N GLU A 266 3.99 -2.88 -4.14
CA GLU A 266 2.61 -2.40 -4.33
C GLU A 266 2.43 -0.93 -3.92
N LEU A 267 3.31 -0.40 -3.06
CA LEU A 267 3.31 1.02 -2.69
C LEU A 267 3.89 1.89 -3.81
N ALA A 268 4.88 1.38 -4.53
CA ALA A 268 5.43 2.05 -5.71
C ALA A 268 4.41 2.06 -6.85
N ASP A 269 3.72 0.94 -7.09
CA ASP A 269 2.63 0.86 -8.07
C ASP A 269 1.50 1.84 -7.74
N LEU A 270 1.10 1.90 -6.48
CA LEU A 270 0.08 2.85 -6.01
C LEU A 270 0.55 4.31 -6.19
N GLY A 271 1.83 4.58 -5.91
CA GLY A 271 2.43 5.89 -6.11
C GLY A 271 2.42 6.33 -7.58
N THR A 272 2.76 5.40 -8.48
CA THR A 272 2.73 5.62 -9.93
C THR A 272 1.30 5.90 -10.41
N ALA A 273 0.34 5.04 -10.07
CA ALA A 273 -1.06 5.25 -10.42
C ALA A 273 -1.63 6.57 -9.88
N PHE A 274 -1.18 6.98 -8.69
CA PHE A 274 -1.56 8.26 -8.10
C PHE A 274 -1.00 9.44 -8.91
N ASN A 275 0.25 9.36 -9.36
CA ASN A 275 0.88 10.38 -10.20
C ASN A 275 0.23 10.45 -11.60
N ASP A 276 -0.10 9.30 -12.21
CA ASP A 276 -0.82 9.25 -13.50
C ASP A 276 -2.20 9.91 -13.41
N MET A 277 -2.90 9.69 -12.30
CA MET A 277 -4.16 10.39 -12.02
C MET A 277 -3.95 11.91 -11.87
N ALA A 278 -2.86 12.33 -11.22
CA ALA A 278 -2.51 13.75 -11.08
C ALA A 278 -2.26 14.40 -12.43
N ASP A 279 -1.52 13.72 -13.32
CA ASP A 279 -1.24 14.19 -14.67
C ASP A 279 -2.53 14.36 -15.48
N ALA A 280 -3.42 13.38 -15.42
CA ALA A 280 -4.72 13.44 -16.10
C ALA A 280 -5.60 14.59 -15.58
N LEU A 281 -5.60 14.82 -14.25
CA LEU A 281 -6.35 15.93 -13.64
C LEU A 281 -5.76 17.31 -14.01
N ASP A 282 -4.43 17.43 -14.04
CA ASP A 282 -3.75 18.69 -14.41
C ASP A 282 -4.04 19.08 -15.86
N VAL A 283 -3.97 18.12 -16.79
CA VAL A 283 -4.35 18.31 -18.19
C VAL A 283 -5.82 18.72 -18.32
N LEU A 284 -6.72 18.06 -17.59
CA LEU A 284 -8.15 18.37 -17.61
C LEU A 284 -8.43 19.79 -17.10
N GLU A 285 -7.82 20.18 -15.97
CA GLU A 285 -8.01 21.52 -15.40
C GLU A 285 -7.38 22.60 -16.26
N GLY A 286 -6.20 22.34 -16.86
CA GLY A 286 -5.57 23.24 -17.84
C GLY A 286 -6.48 23.46 -19.05
N SER A 287 -7.07 22.39 -19.59
CA SER A 287 -8.03 22.46 -20.68
C SER A 287 -9.28 23.27 -20.29
N ARG A 288 -9.81 23.05 -19.07
CA ARG A 288 -10.97 23.80 -18.55
C ARG A 288 -10.67 25.28 -18.39
N ARG A 289 -9.51 25.66 -17.85
CA ARG A 289 -9.11 27.07 -17.68
C ARG A 289 -8.95 27.76 -19.03
N SER A 290 -8.28 27.10 -19.98
CA SER A 290 -8.13 27.61 -21.35
C SER A 290 -9.49 27.80 -22.02
N PHE A 291 -10.41 26.84 -21.85
CA PHE A 291 -11.77 26.96 -22.36
C PHE A 291 -12.47 28.20 -21.82
N VAL A 292 -12.54 28.37 -20.48
CA VAL A 292 -13.22 29.54 -19.88
C VAL A 292 -12.58 30.85 -20.31
N SER A 293 -11.25 30.92 -20.38
CA SER A 293 -10.53 32.11 -20.83
C SER A 293 -10.85 32.47 -22.28
N ASN A 294 -10.80 31.46 -23.18
CA ASN A 294 -11.07 31.68 -24.61
C ASN A 294 -12.53 32.06 -24.86
N VAL A 295 -13.49 31.43 -24.18
CA VAL A 295 -14.92 31.80 -24.23
C VAL A 295 -15.09 33.25 -23.81
N SER A 296 -14.51 33.65 -22.68
CA SER A 296 -14.62 35.02 -22.19
C SER A 296 -14.07 36.04 -23.19
N HIS A 297 -12.94 35.70 -23.81
CA HIS A 297 -12.32 36.56 -24.81
C HIS A 297 -13.14 36.67 -26.09
N GLU A 298 -13.63 35.53 -26.64
CA GLU A 298 -14.41 35.51 -27.88
C GLU A 298 -15.83 36.12 -27.70
N LEU A 299 -16.36 36.19 -26.48
CA LEU A 299 -17.60 36.90 -26.14
C LEU A 299 -17.36 38.41 -25.95
N LYS A 300 -16.28 38.80 -25.25
CA LYS A 300 -16.00 40.19 -24.90
C LYS A 300 -15.81 41.06 -26.14
N THR A 301 -15.08 40.56 -27.13
CA THR A 301 -14.76 41.36 -28.36
C THR A 301 -16.00 41.83 -29.11
N PRO A 302 -16.94 40.96 -29.55
CA PRO A 302 -18.16 41.40 -30.23
C PRO A 302 -19.06 42.28 -29.35
N MET A 303 -19.16 41.98 -28.04
CA MET A 303 -19.94 42.78 -27.09
C MET A 303 -19.42 44.21 -27.01
N THR A 304 -18.09 44.38 -26.92
CA THR A 304 -17.48 45.71 -26.88
C THR A 304 -17.73 46.47 -28.17
N SER A 305 -17.65 45.80 -29.34
CA SER A 305 -17.93 46.45 -30.65
C SER A 305 -19.41 46.86 -30.76
N ILE A 306 -20.34 45.95 -30.36
CA ILE A 306 -21.78 46.22 -30.35
C ILE A 306 -22.08 47.45 -29.47
N SER A 307 -21.59 47.44 -28.21
CA SER A 307 -21.81 48.56 -27.28
C SER A 307 -21.24 49.85 -27.84
N GLY A 308 -19.98 49.83 -28.27
CA GLY A 308 -19.33 51.06 -28.79
C GLY A 308 -20.02 51.68 -30.02
N PHE A 309 -20.53 50.86 -30.95
CA PHE A 309 -21.26 51.39 -32.09
C PHE A 309 -22.67 51.88 -31.69
N ILE A 310 -23.35 51.19 -30.78
CA ILE A 310 -24.64 51.67 -30.28
C ILE A 310 -24.47 52.96 -29.50
N ASP A 311 -23.49 53.05 -28.60
CA ASP A 311 -23.21 54.24 -27.82
C ASP A 311 -22.84 55.42 -28.73
N GLY A 312 -21.98 55.20 -29.76
CA GLY A 312 -21.62 56.20 -30.73
C GLY A 312 -22.79 56.68 -31.63
N ILE A 313 -23.81 55.86 -31.84
CA ILE A 313 -25.05 56.27 -32.51
C ILE A 313 -25.91 57.11 -31.55
N LEU A 314 -26.02 56.68 -30.28
CA LEU A 314 -26.86 57.36 -29.29
C LEU A 314 -26.33 58.73 -28.86
N ASP A 315 -25.02 58.88 -28.74
CA ASP A 315 -24.35 60.15 -28.35
C ASP A 315 -24.11 61.08 -29.52
N GLY A 316 -24.43 60.65 -30.74
CA GLY A 316 -24.29 61.49 -31.97
C GLY A 316 -22.88 61.54 -32.53
N THR A 317 -21.91 60.75 -31.97
CA THR A 317 -20.55 60.65 -32.52
C THR A 317 -20.56 60.03 -33.91
N ILE A 318 -21.51 59.12 -34.18
CA ILE A 318 -21.75 58.54 -35.51
C ILE A 318 -22.79 59.36 -36.24
N PRO A 319 -22.43 60.02 -37.38
CA PRO A 319 -23.35 60.85 -38.22
C PRO A 319 -24.51 60.00 -38.74
N ARG A 320 -25.69 60.60 -38.90
CA ARG A 320 -26.92 59.95 -39.36
C ARG A 320 -26.74 59.16 -40.66
N GLU A 321 -25.94 59.72 -41.59
CA GLU A 321 -25.68 59.13 -42.91
C GLU A 321 -24.90 57.77 -42.80
N LYS A 322 -24.22 57.56 -41.72
CA LYS A 322 -23.42 56.35 -41.49
C LYS A 322 -24.10 55.35 -40.52
N GLN A 323 -25.21 55.72 -39.90
CA GLN A 323 -25.85 54.84 -38.88
C GLN A 323 -26.26 53.50 -39.45
N ASP A 324 -26.83 53.46 -40.66
CA ASP A 324 -27.22 52.18 -41.29
C ASP A 324 -26.05 51.24 -41.54
N TYR A 325 -24.88 51.80 -41.85
CA TYR A 325 -23.65 51.01 -42.02
C TYR A 325 -23.23 50.37 -40.70
N TYR A 326 -23.19 51.14 -39.60
CA TYR A 326 -22.82 50.62 -38.28
C TYR A 326 -23.87 49.68 -37.70
N LEU A 327 -25.15 49.90 -37.93
CA LEU A 327 -26.23 48.98 -37.55
C LEU A 327 -26.12 47.63 -38.28
N LYS A 328 -25.68 47.60 -39.54
CA LYS A 328 -25.38 46.37 -40.26
C LYS A 328 -24.22 45.64 -39.63
N ILE A 329 -23.17 46.34 -39.16
CA ILE A 329 -22.05 45.72 -38.41
C ILE A 329 -22.54 45.14 -37.08
N VAL A 330 -23.32 45.90 -36.32
CA VAL A 330 -23.93 45.43 -35.06
C VAL A 330 -24.77 44.17 -35.30
N SER A 331 -25.63 44.16 -36.31
CA SER A 331 -26.43 42.99 -36.69
C SER A 331 -25.55 41.80 -37.05
N GLY A 332 -24.43 42.02 -37.74
CA GLY A 332 -23.43 40.99 -38.05
C GLY A 332 -22.80 40.38 -36.80
N GLU A 333 -22.39 41.23 -35.84
CA GLU A 333 -21.78 40.80 -34.60
C GLU A 333 -22.79 40.04 -33.69
N VAL A 334 -24.06 40.46 -33.64
CA VAL A 334 -25.12 39.72 -32.92
C VAL A 334 -25.34 38.34 -33.53
N LYS A 335 -25.39 38.21 -34.87
CA LYS A 335 -25.50 36.92 -35.57
C LYS A 335 -24.26 36.02 -35.29
N ARG A 336 -23.06 36.63 -35.23
CA ARG A 336 -21.82 35.93 -34.89
C ARG A 336 -21.88 35.38 -33.44
N LEU A 337 -22.30 36.22 -32.49
CA LEU A 337 -22.45 35.87 -31.11
C LEU A 337 -23.44 34.70 -30.91
N SER A 338 -24.60 34.77 -31.60
CA SER A 338 -25.60 33.71 -31.58
C SER A 338 -25.03 32.37 -32.06
N ARG A 339 -24.30 32.39 -33.20
CA ARG A 339 -23.64 31.16 -33.72
C ARG A 339 -22.60 30.62 -32.74
N LEU A 340 -21.81 31.48 -32.08
CA LEU A 340 -20.84 31.07 -31.08
C LEU A 340 -21.53 30.34 -29.90
N VAL A 341 -22.61 30.91 -29.36
CA VAL A 341 -23.37 30.35 -28.26
C VAL A 341 -23.96 28.97 -28.66
N VAL A 342 -24.58 28.88 -29.84
CA VAL A 342 -25.13 27.59 -30.34
C VAL A 342 -24.03 26.54 -30.51
N SER A 343 -22.86 26.92 -31.03
CA SER A 343 -21.72 26.04 -31.18
C SER A 343 -21.22 25.51 -29.82
N MET A 344 -21.19 26.37 -28.80
CA MET A 344 -20.81 25.99 -27.44
C MET A 344 -21.83 25.05 -26.79
N LEU A 345 -23.12 25.29 -26.98
CA LEU A 345 -24.18 24.42 -26.48
C LEU A 345 -24.12 23.05 -27.13
N ASN A 346 -23.94 22.99 -28.47
CA ASN A 346 -23.77 21.72 -29.18
C ASN A 346 -22.53 20.96 -28.70
N MET A 347 -21.39 21.64 -28.55
CA MET A 347 -20.18 21.06 -28.01
C MET A 347 -20.41 20.48 -26.59
N SER A 348 -21.04 21.26 -25.70
CA SER A 348 -21.34 20.82 -24.34
C SER A 348 -22.25 19.59 -24.32
N LYS A 349 -23.29 19.53 -25.17
CA LYS A 349 -24.17 18.35 -25.29
C LYS A 349 -23.44 17.12 -25.82
N ILE A 350 -22.52 17.31 -26.77
CA ILE A 350 -21.69 16.22 -27.31
C ILE A 350 -20.77 15.67 -26.22
N GLU A 351 -20.08 16.57 -25.49
CA GLU A 351 -19.09 16.18 -24.46
C GLU A 351 -19.73 15.58 -23.22
N SER A 352 -20.96 16.00 -22.86
CA SER A 352 -21.73 15.35 -21.77
C SER A 352 -22.30 13.99 -22.17
N GLY A 353 -22.37 13.69 -23.47
CA GLY A 353 -23.04 12.50 -23.99
C GLY A 353 -24.56 12.61 -24.03
N ASP A 354 -25.10 13.84 -23.86
CA ASP A 354 -26.54 14.10 -23.83
C ASP A 354 -27.14 14.27 -25.24
N LEU A 355 -26.29 14.27 -26.28
CA LEU A 355 -26.75 14.39 -27.65
C LEU A 355 -27.17 13.01 -28.19
N GLU A 356 -28.47 12.85 -28.44
CA GLU A 356 -29.02 11.65 -29.05
C GLU A 356 -28.87 11.72 -30.57
N MET A 357 -28.13 10.78 -31.16
CA MET A 357 -27.98 10.69 -32.62
C MET A 357 -29.21 10.04 -33.25
N LYS A 358 -29.58 10.54 -34.43
CA LYS A 358 -30.73 10.05 -35.21
C LYS A 358 -30.26 9.53 -36.57
N PRO A 359 -29.58 8.38 -36.62
CA PRO A 359 -29.03 7.87 -37.87
C PRO A 359 -30.16 7.46 -38.82
N SER A 360 -30.04 7.82 -40.08
CA SER A 360 -30.91 7.40 -41.16
C SER A 360 -30.09 7.08 -42.42
N ASN A 361 -30.66 6.30 -43.32
CA ASN A 361 -30.00 6.02 -44.60
C ASN A 361 -30.37 7.11 -45.60
N TYR A 362 -29.36 7.82 -46.14
CA TYR A 362 -29.57 8.91 -47.08
C TYR A 362 -28.40 9.05 -48.05
N ASP A 363 -28.63 9.78 -49.15
CA ASP A 363 -27.61 10.09 -50.14
C ASP A 363 -26.76 11.30 -49.69
N ILE A 364 -25.49 11.05 -49.33
CA ILE A 364 -24.56 12.10 -48.91
C ILE A 364 -24.10 12.99 -50.09
N SER A 365 -24.10 12.46 -51.36
CA SER A 365 -23.76 13.23 -52.54
C SER A 365 -24.74 14.39 -52.76
N ASP A 366 -26.02 14.12 -52.64
CA ASP A 366 -27.06 15.11 -52.72
C ASP A 366 -26.93 16.17 -51.62
N GLN A 367 -26.64 15.74 -50.39
CA GLN A 367 -26.41 16.67 -49.28
C GLN A 367 -25.21 17.60 -49.51
N ILE A 368 -24.08 17.10 -50.05
CA ILE A 368 -22.90 17.92 -50.37
C ILE A 368 -23.25 18.99 -51.43
N ILE A 369 -23.97 18.56 -52.48
CA ILE A 369 -24.40 19.49 -53.54
C ILE A 369 -25.31 20.60 -52.97
N HIS A 370 -26.29 20.23 -52.16
CA HIS A 370 -27.18 21.20 -51.52
C HIS A 370 -26.40 22.18 -50.63
N ILE A 371 -25.39 21.71 -49.89
CA ILE A 371 -24.56 22.60 -49.08
C ILE A 371 -23.79 23.59 -50.00
N LEU A 372 -23.16 23.11 -51.07
CA LEU A 372 -22.43 24.00 -51.99
C LEU A 372 -23.33 25.06 -52.61
N LEU A 373 -24.58 24.74 -52.98
CA LEU A 373 -25.59 25.68 -53.46
C LEU A 373 -25.90 26.79 -52.44
N THR A 374 -25.84 26.49 -51.13
CA THR A 374 -26.04 27.55 -50.11
C THR A 374 -24.90 28.59 -50.08
N PHE A 375 -23.77 28.26 -50.70
CA PHE A 375 -22.61 29.16 -50.82
C PHE A 375 -22.46 29.79 -52.18
N GLU A 376 -23.37 29.51 -53.14
CA GLU A 376 -23.30 29.98 -54.54
C GLU A 376 -22.96 31.45 -54.67
N GLN A 377 -23.69 32.34 -54.00
CA GLN A 377 -23.46 33.80 -54.05
C GLN A 377 -22.06 34.19 -53.52
N LYS A 378 -21.53 33.49 -52.51
CA LYS A 378 -20.18 33.77 -51.98
C LYS A 378 -19.09 33.26 -52.93
N ILE A 379 -19.35 32.13 -53.57
CA ILE A 379 -18.48 31.48 -54.56
C ILE A 379 -18.38 32.39 -55.80
N GLU A 380 -19.52 32.82 -56.33
CA GLU A 380 -19.57 33.75 -57.46
C GLU A 380 -18.90 35.10 -57.16
N ASN A 381 -19.19 35.71 -55.99
CA ASN A 381 -18.60 36.99 -55.61
C ASN A 381 -17.07 36.95 -55.50
N LYS A 382 -16.47 35.78 -55.25
CA LYS A 382 -15.04 35.56 -55.20
C LYS A 382 -14.47 34.95 -56.50
N ASN A 383 -15.29 34.66 -57.52
CA ASN A 383 -14.92 33.94 -58.75
C ASN A 383 -14.21 32.62 -58.45
N ILE A 384 -14.71 31.83 -57.45
CA ILE A 384 -14.12 30.56 -57.09
C ILE A 384 -14.59 29.47 -58.03
N GLU A 385 -13.66 28.70 -58.58
CA GLU A 385 -13.94 27.54 -59.43
C GLU A 385 -14.22 26.30 -58.53
N ILE A 386 -15.36 25.65 -58.71
CA ILE A 386 -15.67 24.38 -58.04
C ILE A 386 -15.29 23.23 -58.98
N ARG A 387 -14.46 22.29 -58.49
CA ARG A 387 -13.95 21.13 -59.21
C ARG A 387 -14.40 19.84 -58.56
N GLY A 388 -14.42 18.75 -59.36
CA GLY A 388 -14.64 17.37 -58.85
C GLY A 388 -16.08 16.93 -58.77
N LEU A 389 -17.08 17.81 -59.01
CA LEU A 389 -18.50 17.44 -58.94
C LEU A 389 -18.97 16.50 -60.05
N ASP A 390 -18.27 16.46 -61.21
CA ASP A 390 -18.60 15.63 -62.35
C ASP A 390 -18.48 14.14 -62.05
N GLU A 391 -17.68 13.77 -61.05
CA GLU A 391 -17.44 12.41 -60.60
C GLU A 391 -18.45 11.92 -59.57
N PHE A 392 -19.33 12.77 -59.06
CA PHE A 392 -20.29 12.39 -58.03
C PHE A 392 -21.31 11.36 -58.54
N ARG A 393 -21.49 10.34 -57.73
CA ARG A 393 -22.55 9.33 -57.93
C ARG A 393 -23.38 9.22 -56.64
N PRO A 394 -24.64 8.87 -56.71
CA PRO A 394 -25.47 8.63 -55.53
C PRO A 394 -24.76 7.67 -54.58
N THR A 395 -24.45 8.16 -53.38
CA THR A 395 -23.68 7.41 -52.38
C THR A 395 -24.43 7.41 -51.05
N TYR A 396 -24.93 6.23 -50.67
CA TYR A 396 -25.76 6.06 -49.48
C TYR A 396 -24.93 5.71 -48.26
N ILE A 397 -25.24 6.36 -47.14
CA ILE A 397 -24.62 6.10 -45.84
C ILE A 397 -25.70 6.05 -44.76
N VAL A 398 -25.42 5.33 -43.67
CA VAL A 398 -26.25 5.37 -42.47
C VAL A 398 -25.56 6.26 -41.44
N ALA A 399 -26.04 7.49 -41.27
CA ALA A 399 -25.47 8.50 -40.36
C ALA A 399 -26.58 9.46 -39.90
N ASP A 400 -26.28 10.32 -38.95
CA ASP A 400 -27.19 11.43 -38.60
C ASP A 400 -27.06 12.55 -39.63
N PRO A 401 -28.11 12.81 -40.45
CA PRO A 401 -28.01 13.78 -41.55
C PRO A 401 -27.71 15.20 -41.08
N ASP A 402 -28.25 15.60 -39.92
CA ASP A 402 -28.09 16.99 -39.42
C ASP A 402 -26.65 17.21 -38.92
N MET A 403 -26.07 16.22 -38.24
CA MET A 403 -24.69 16.31 -37.77
C MET A 403 -23.66 16.27 -38.91
N ILE A 404 -23.91 15.42 -39.91
CA ILE A 404 -23.03 15.37 -41.10
C ILE A 404 -23.18 16.65 -41.95
N TYR A 405 -24.43 17.13 -42.12
CA TYR A 405 -24.67 18.43 -42.76
C TYR A 405 -23.85 19.53 -42.10
N GLN A 406 -23.92 19.66 -40.76
CA GLN A 406 -23.18 20.68 -40.00
C GLN A 406 -21.65 20.50 -40.15
N SER A 407 -21.17 19.27 -40.24
CA SER A 407 -19.75 18.96 -40.42
C SER A 407 -19.29 19.42 -41.80
N ILE A 408 -20.02 19.04 -42.85
CA ILE A 408 -19.70 19.42 -44.24
C ILE A 408 -19.84 20.96 -44.43
N TYR A 409 -20.89 21.57 -43.89
CA TYR A 409 -21.10 23.00 -43.92
C TYR A 409 -19.90 23.76 -43.32
N ASN A 410 -19.38 23.33 -42.18
CA ASN A 410 -18.22 23.95 -41.55
C ASN A 410 -16.95 23.80 -42.40
N LEU A 411 -16.76 22.67 -43.08
CA LEU A 411 -15.63 22.48 -43.99
C LEU A 411 -15.75 23.38 -45.25
N VAL A 412 -16.94 23.47 -45.85
CA VAL A 412 -17.18 24.30 -47.03
C VAL A 412 -17.08 25.78 -46.66
N ASP A 413 -17.64 26.22 -45.51
CA ASP A 413 -17.51 27.64 -45.07
C ASP A 413 -16.03 28.00 -44.87
N ASN A 414 -15.21 27.12 -44.30
CA ASN A 414 -13.77 27.30 -44.18
C ASN A 414 -13.09 27.39 -45.55
N ALA A 415 -13.42 26.45 -46.47
CA ALA A 415 -12.85 26.45 -47.81
C ALA A 415 -13.17 27.76 -48.56
N VAL A 416 -14.44 28.18 -48.60
CA VAL A 416 -14.86 29.44 -49.25
C VAL A 416 -14.22 30.69 -48.60
N LYS A 417 -14.07 30.67 -47.27
CA LYS A 417 -13.46 31.78 -46.53
C LYS A 417 -11.99 31.97 -46.87
N PHE A 418 -11.21 30.87 -46.90
CA PHE A 418 -9.76 30.92 -47.06
C PHE A 418 -9.28 30.78 -48.50
N THR A 419 -10.18 30.54 -49.47
CA THR A 419 -9.88 30.60 -50.88
C THR A 419 -9.70 32.06 -51.33
N ASN A 420 -8.63 32.32 -52.09
CA ASN A 420 -8.40 33.63 -52.69
C ASN A 420 -9.40 33.91 -53.85
N GLU A 421 -9.59 35.17 -54.22
CA GLU A 421 -10.38 35.51 -55.42
C GLU A 421 -9.76 34.86 -56.67
N GLY A 422 -10.59 34.28 -57.52
CA GLY A 422 -10.18 33.52 -58.70
C GLY A 422 -9.51 32.17 -58.40
N GLY A 423 -9.57 31.73 -57.15
CA GLY A 423 -9.06 30.40 -56.74
C GLY A 423 -10.00 29.26 -57.03
N TYR A 424 -9.72 28.09 -56.51
CA TYR A 424 -10.55 26.91 -56.70
C TYR A 424 -10.82 26.17 -55.39
N ILE A 425 -11.94 25.44 -55.35
CA ILE A 425 -12.28 24.44 -54.32
C ILE A 425 -12.51 23.11 -55.04
N ASP A 426 -11.69 22.09 -54.72
CA ASP A 426 -11.80 20.73 -55.26
C ASP A 426 -12.49 19.85 -54.24
N VAL A 427 -13.66 19.29 -54.61
CA VAL A 427 -14.49 18.43 -53.74
C VAL A 427 -14.53 17.03 -54.33
N ARG A 428 -14.00 16.07 -53.59
CA ARG A 428 -13.95 14.66 -54.03
C ARG A 428 -14.63 13.76 -53.02
N LEU A 429 -15.48 12.86 -53.52
CA LEU A 429 -16.11 11.83 -52.72
C LEU A 429 -15.57 10.46 -53.14
N ILE A 430 -14.75 9.87 -52.29
CA ILE A 430 -14.13 8.56 -52.54
C ILE A 430 -14.99 7.48 -51.89
N ASP A 431 -15.62 6.68 -52.72
CA ASP A 431 -16.45 5.57 -52.28
C ASP A 431 -15.65 4.27 -52.19
N SER A 432 -15.52 3.71 -51.00
CA SER A 432 -14.85 2.43 -50.75
C SER A 432 -15.87 1.40 -50.23
N ALA A 433 -15.49 0.11 -50.17
CA ALA A 433 -16.41 -0.96 -49.79
C ALA A 433 -17.12 -0.72 -48.45
N ASN A 434 -16.40 -0.27 -47.40
CA ASN A 434 -16.92 -0.14 -46.06
C ASN A 434 -16.94 1.31 -45.52
N GLN A 435 -16.37 2.25 -46.25
CA GLN A 435 -16.24 3.64 -45.81
C GLN A 435 -16.33 4.60 -47.00
N ILE A 436 -16.72 5.83 -46.71
CA ILE A 436 -16.60 6.94 -47.64
C ILE A 436 -15.60 7.96 -47.12
N THR A 437 -14.92 8.64 -48.02
CA THR A 437 -14.04 9.77 -47.66
C THR A 437 -14.41 10.99 -48.50
N LEU A 438 -14.89 12.04 -47.84
CA LEU A 438 -15.06 13.34 -48.43
C LEU A 438 -13.77 14.14 -48.25
N VAL A 439 -13.24 14.63 -49.35
CA VAL A 439 -12.05 15.50 -49.40
C VAL A 439 -12.45 16.85 -49.93
N ILE A 440 -12.12 17.92 -49.22
CA ILE A 440 -12.31 19.31 -49.63
C ILE A 440 -10.95 19.99 -49.62
N LYS A 441 -10.43 20.31 -50.81
CA LYS A 441 -9.17 21.01 -50.99
C LYS A 441 -9.45 22.39 -51.52
N ASN A 442 -8.88 23.43 -50.91
CA ASN A 442 -8.98 24.79 -51.40
C ASN A 442 -7.60 25.37 -51.72
N SER A 443 -7.56 26.21 -52.77
CA SER A 443 -6.43 27.10 -53.04
C SER A 443 -6.51 28.28 -52.09
N GLY A 444 -5.37 28.85 -51.70
CA GLY A 444 -5.31 30.02 -50.84
C GLY A 444 -4.26 29.86 -49.75
N THR A 445 -4.47 30.43 -48.61
CA THR A 445 -3.51 30.31 -47.50
C THR A 445 -3.47 28.87 -47.01
N GLY A 446 -2.31 28.21 -47.11
CA GLY A 446 -2.06 26.88 -46.58
C GLY A 446 -1.91 26.87 -45.07
N ILE A 447 -1.62 25.68 -44.52
CA ILE A 447 -1.45 25.46 -43.09
C ILE A 447 -0.01 25.04 -42.84
N LYS A 448 0.67 25.68 -41.91
CA LYS A 448 2.03 25.29 -41.53
C LYS A 448 2.05 23.87 -40.90
N ALA A 449 3.14 23.14 -41.11
CA ALA A 449 3.28 21.78 -40.61
C ALA A 449 3.10 21.68 -39.07
N GLU A 450 3.54 22.69 -38.32
CA GLU A 450 3.39 22.80 -36.86
C GLU A 450 1.93 22.95 -36.41
N ASP A 451 1.08 23.52 -37.28
CA ASP A 451 -0.32 23.79 -36.99
C ASP A 451 -1.27 22.64 -37.39
N LEU A 452 -0.85 21.76 -38.32
CA LEU A 452 -1.70 20.69 -38.88
C LEU A 452 -2.27 19.76 -37.81
N SER A 453 -1.50 19.41 -36.78
CA SER A 453 -1.96 18.58 -35.68
C SER A 453 -2.96 19.29 -34.75
N ARG A 454 -2.97 20.64 -34.76
CA ARG A 454 -3.69 21.47 -33.82
C ARG A 454 -4.94 22.14 -34.39
N VAL A 455 -5.13 22.13 -35.72
CA VAL A 455 -6.29 22.78 -36.36
C VAL A 455 -7.65 22.25 -35.90
N PHE A 456 -7.68 21.04 -35.35
CA PHE A 456 -8.89 20.45 -34.77
C PHE A 456 -8.99 20.64 -33.24
N GLU A 457 -8.08 21.41 -32.60
CA GLU A 457 -8.21 21.82 -31.21
C GLU A 457 -9.24 22.91 -31.02
N ARG A 458 -9.85 23.00 -29.82
CA ARG A 458 -10.83 24.05 -29.48
C ARG A 458 -10.20 25.43 -29.52
N PHE A 459 -10.88 26.41 -30.16
CA PHE A 459 -10.43 27.80 -30.24
C PHE A 459 -9.09 27.98 -30.94
N TYR A 460 -8.57 26.97 -31.60
CA TYR A 460 -7.31 27.08 -32.30
C TYR A 460 -7.46 27.88 -33.57
N LYS A 461 -6.50 28.79 -33.82
CA LYS A 461 -6.38 29.63 -35.02
C LYS A 461 -4.90 29.64 -35.40
N ALA A 462 -4.57 29.17 -36.60
CA ALA A 462 -3.20 29.04 -37.09
C ALA A 462 -2.47 30.40 -37.22
N ASP A 463 -3.19 31.49 -37.47
CA ASP A 463 -2.62 32.85 -37.61
C ASP A 463 -3.29 33.82 -36.62
N LYS A 464 -2.57 34.15 -35.53
CA LYS A 464 -3.00 35.18 -34.56
C LYS A 464 -2.80 36.61 -35.06
N SER A 465 -1.91 36.84 -36.04
CA SER A 465 -1.46 38.18 -36.48
C SER A 465 -2.19 38.74 -37.71
N ARG A 466 -2.81 37.90 -38.55
CA ARG A 466 -3.56 38.29 -39.73
C ARG A 466 -5.07 38.39 -39.52
N SER A 467 -5.56 38.36 -38.29
CA SER A 467 -6.95 38.13 -37.95
C SER A 467 -7.83 39.39 -37.84
N LEU A 468 -7.50 40.52 -38.45
CA LEU A 468 -8.48 41.62 -38.58
C LEU A 468 -9.73 41.20 -39.37
N ASP A 469 -9.63 40.13 -40.19
CA ASP A 469 -10.76 39.57 -40.96
C ASP A 469 -11.15 38.12 -40.56
N ALA A 470 -10.50 37.52 -39.58
CA ALA A 470 -10.79 36.13 -39.20
C ALA A 470 -12.05 36.02 -38.34
N LYS A 471 -13.23 36.08 -38.97
CA LYS A 471 -14.57 36.02 -38.37
C LYS A 471 -14.98 34.66 -37.72
N GLY A 472 -14.05 33.75 -37.48
CA GLY A 472 -14.32 32.44 -36.87
C GLY A 472 -13.94 32.35 -35.40
N ALA A 473 -14.71 31.64 -34.58
CA ALA A 473 -14.43 31.38 -33.15
C ALA A 473 -13.42 30.27 -32.92
N GLY A 474 -12.93 29.59 -33.98
CA GLY A 474 -12.05 28.40 -33.82
C GLY A 474 -12.75 27.16 -33.29
N LEU A 475 -14.07 27.08 -33.33
CA LEU A 475 -14.87 25.94 -32.88
C LEU A 475 -15.35 25.04 -34.03
N GLY A 476 -15.38 25.52 -35.28
CA GLY A 476 -15.97 24.82 -36.42
C GLY A 476 -15.28 23.49 -36.71
N LEU A 477 -13.95 23.47 -36.85
CA LEU A 477 -13.19 22.24 -37.11
C LEU A 477 -13.20 21.27 -35.91
N TYR A 478 -13.21 21.78 -34.69
CA TYR A 478 -13.36 20.95 -33.51
C TYR A 478 -14.72 20.23 -33.46
N LEU A 479 -15.82 20.93 -33.81
CA LEU A 479 -17.15 20.34 -33.94
C LEU A 479 -17.17 19.28 -35.04
N VAL A 480 -16.54 19.53 -36.21
CA VAL A 480 -16.39 18.53 -37.27
C VAL A 480 -15.75 17.26 -36.73
N LYS A 481 -14.62 17.41 -36.00
CA LYS A 481 -13.94 16.29 -35.38
C LYS A 481 -14.87 15.50 -34.46
N LEU A 482 -15.54 16.18 -33.52
CA LEU A 482 -16.44 15.50 -32.57
C LEU A 482 -17.58 14.76 -33.27
N MET A 483 -18.27 15.40 -34.22
CA MET A 483 -19.40 14.82 -34.92
C MET A 483 -18.98 13.62 -35.77
N VAL A 484 -17.84 13.70 -36.46
CA VAL A 484 -17.29 12.61 -37.26
C VAL A 484 -16.82 11.44 -36.38
N GLU A 485 -16.16 11.71 -35.26
CA GLU A 485 -15.74 10.68 -34.28
C GLU A 485 -16.94 9.98 -33.64
N MET A 486 -18.04 10.68 -33.36
CA MET A 486 -19.30 10.05 -32.89
C MET A 486 -19.86 9.04 -33.89
N HIS A 487 -19.63 9.25 -35.18
CA HIS A 487 -20.03 8.29 -36.24
C HIS A 487 -19.01 7.18 -36.47
N GLY A 488 -17.95 7.08 -35.62
CA GLY A 488 -16.86 6.11 -35.82
C GLY A 488 -15.91 6.47 -36.98
N GLY A 489 -15.99 7.72 -37.46
CA GLY A 489 -15.19 8.26 -38.52
C GLY A 489 -13.87 8.89 -38.05
N ARG A 490 -13.14 9.48 -38.97
CA ARG A 490 -11.88 10.20 -38.74
C ARG A 490 -11.81 11.45 -39.55
N VAL A 491 -11.11 12.47 -39.02
CA VAL A 491 -10.79 13.72 -39.72
C VAL A 491 -9.29 13.81 -39.96
N SER A 492 -8.89 14.39 -41.06
CA SER A 492 -7.48 14.76 -41.31
C SER A 492 -7.36 16.07 -42.03
N ALA A 493 -6.21 16.74 -41.84
CA ALA A 493 -5.82 17.94 -42.56
C ALA A 493 -4.46 17.74 -43.21
N LYS A 494 -4.28 18.20 -44.42
CA LYS A 494 -3.01 18.20 -45.17
C LYS A 494 -2.80 19.57 -45.82
N SER A 495 -1.57 19.96 -45.95
CA SER A 495 -1.14 21.14 -46.71
C SER A 495 0.22 20.79 -47.29
N GLU A 496 0.24 20.55 -48.62
CA GLU A 496 1.47 20.19 -49.35
C GLU A 496 2.34 21.39 -49.66
N SER A 497 1.70 22.59 -49.68
CA SER A 497 2.35 23.89 -49.91
C SER A 497 1.64 24.93 -49.08
N GLU A 498 2.26 26.12 -48.92
CA GLU A 498 1.62 27.27 -48.27
C GLU A 498 0.45 27.86 -49.08
N ASP A 499 0.16 27.32 -50.25
CA ASP A 499 -0.84 27.83 -51.20
C ASP A 499 -2.11 26.96 -51.27
N SER A 500 -2.25 25.91 -50.47
CA SER A 500 -3.45 25.10 -50.44
C SER A 500 -3.63 24.37 -49.12
N ALA A 501 -4.89 24.17 -48.73
CA ALA A 501 -5.28 23.33 -47.59
C ALA A 501 -6.26 22.23 -48.02
N GLU A 502 -6.10 21.03 -47.52
CA GLU A 502 -6.96 19.89 -47.75
C GLU A 502 -7.48 19.36 -46.42
N PHE A 503 -8.79 19.27 -46.31
CA PHE A 503 -9.48 18.66 -45.18
C PHE A 503 -10.22 17.43 -45.66
N SER A 504 -10.14 16.33 -44.91
CA SER A 504 -10.91 15.10 -45.22
C SER A 504 -11.64 14.57 -44.00
N ILE A 505 -12.84 14.06 -44.26
CA ILE A 505 -13.60 13.29 -43.29
C ILE A 505 -13.84 11.90 -43.88
N THR A 506 -13.57 10.87 -43.08
CA THR A 506 -13.83 9.47 -43.43
C THR A 506 -14.91 8.93 -42.51
N LEU A 507 -15.99 8.41 -43.08
CA LEU A 507 -17.13 7.86 -42.37
C LEU A 507 -17.36 6.40 -42.75
N PRO A 508 -17.72 5.51 -41.81
CA PRO A 508 -18.19 4.18 -42.15
C PRO A 508 -19.53 4.25 -42.86
N LYS A 509 -19.76 3.38 -43.87
CA LYS A 509 -21.06 3.31 -44.58
C LYS A 509 -22.19 2.79 -43.71
N GLN A 510 -21.86 1.90 -42.77
CA GLN A 510 -22.80 1.41 -41.77
C GLN A 510 -22.53 2.08 -40.44
N PHE A 511 -23.58 2.59 -39.83
CA PHE A 511 -23.49 3.23 -38.54
C PHE A 511 -23.03 2.24 -37.48
N SER A 512 -21.88 2.48 -36.93
CA SER A 512 -21.39 1.80 -35.73
C SER A 512 -21.14 2.85 -34.67
N PRO A 513 -22.08 3.06 -33.72
CA PRO A 513 -21.89 4.07 -32.70
C PRO A 513 -20.66 3.72 -31.89
N VAL A 514 -19.61 4.50 -32.02
CA VAL A 514 -18.57 4.52 -31.01
C VAL A 514 -19.18 5.28 -29.83
N TYR A 515 -19.77 4.53 -28.89
CA TYR A 515 -20.01 5.10 -27.58
C TYR A 515 -18.67 5.62 -27.10
N ILE A 516 -18.54 6.93 -26.99
CA ILE A 516 -17.52 7.55 -26.13
C ILE A 516 -17.97 7.19 -24.71
N LYS A 517 -17.81 5.90 -24.35
CA LYS A 517 -17.97 5.42 -23.01
C LYS A 517 -16.88 6.07 -22.21
N LYS A 518 -17.17 7.20 -21.56
CA LYS A 518 -16.50 7.46 -20.30
C LYS A 518 -16.75 6.21 -19.47
N GLU A 519 -15.71 5.38 -19.31
CA GLU A 519 -15.75 4.32 -18.31
C GLU A 519 -15.94 4.98 -16.95
N HIS A 520 -17.20 5.20 -16.61
CA HIS A 520 -17.60 5.23 -15.22
C HIS A 520 -17.46 3.79 -14.72
N LYS A 521 -16.26 3.39 -14.33
CA LYS A 521 -16.11 2.32 -13.36
C LYS A 521 -16.98 2.74 -12.18
N LYS A 522 -18.11 2.05 -12.04
CA LYS A 522 -18.92 2.13 -10.83
C LYS A 522 -18.05 1.84 -9.62
N PRO A 523 -18.29 2.54 -8.52
CA PRO A 523 -17.56 2.41 -7.28
C PRO A 523 -17.58 0.98 -6.70
#